data_3687ba7dc53f0e304216ca61e774cb9d
#
_entry.id   3687ba7dc53f0e304216ca61e774cb9d
#
_cell.length_a   1.000
_cell.length_b   1.000
_cell.length_c   1.000
_cell.angle_alpha   90.00
_cell.angle_beta   90.00
_cell.angle_gamma   90.00
#
_symmetry.space_group_name_H-M   'P 1'
#
loop_
_entity.id
_entity.type
_entity.pdbx_description
1 polymer ?
#
loop_
_entity_poly.entity_id
_entity_poly.type
_entity_poly.pdbx_seq_one_letter_code
_entity_poly.pdbx_strand_id
1 'polypeptide(L)'
;MRRGFHFHSDTDTEVLVNLIEDIMIGEGIGMEEGVRIALNQVIGAYAICVVDKEQPDRIVVAKKGSPLVIGIGQGEYFIASDATPFIEYTKNAVYLNEDEMAVIQLGAPLEVRSLNNNKLVDSYITKLQMDLEAIEKGGYEHFMLKEIYEQPRSIYDSLRGRLLVDRGMIQMAGMEEYKEKFLNADRIIIVACGTSWHAGLVAEYIFEDLARIPVEVEYASEFRYRNPIIGEKDMVIAISQSGETADTLAAIKLAKSKGATIFGVCNVVGSSIARETHAGAYTHAGPEIGVASTKAFTAQVSVLSLLALYLAKEKGTIKSSDFQRMLIELNAIPGKIERMLESDKTIREIAERFKDSQNFLYLGRSYNFPVALEGALKLKEISYIHAEGYPAAEMKHGPIALIDSNMPVVVIAPMISHYEKIVSNVQEVKARNGRIIAIVNKADKEIRATAEYVIEVEDTMDVFTPLLTTIPLQLLSYHIAVLRGCNVDQPRNLAKSVTVE
;
A
#
# COMPACT_ATOMS: atom_id res chain seq x y z
N MET A 1 24.79 -26.73 20.46
CA MET A 1 25.15 -27.18 21.83
C MET A 1 25.86 -28.52 21.85
N ARG A 2 25.37 -29.59 21.23
CA ARG A 2 26.08 -30.92 21.29
C ARG A 2 27.41 -30.95 20.54
N ARG A 3 27.72 -29.99 19.65
CA ARG A 3 28.97 -29.90 18.86
C ARG A 3 29.92 -28.79 19.34
N GLY A 4 29.67 -28.17 20.51
CA GLY A 4 30.59 -27.21 21.14
C GLY A 4 30.39 -25.74 20.79
N PHE A 5 29.39 -25.41 20.00
CA PHE A 5 29.06 -24.01 19.70
C PHE A 5 28.46 -23.28 20.92
N HIS A 6 28.97 -22.09 21.19
CA HIS A 6 28.48 -21.20 22.23
C HIS A 6 27.61 -20.13 21.58
N PHE A 7 26.37 -19.94 22.09
CA PHE A 7 25.45 -18.93 21.63
C PHE A 7 25.53 -17.71 22.55
N HIS A 8 25.66 -16.54 21.97
CA HIS A 8 25.81 -15.25 22.64
C HIS A 8 24.56 -14.41 22.58
N SER A 9 23.59 -14.78 21.75
CA SER A 9 22.31 -14.09 21.55
C SER A 9 21.14 -15.10 21.52
N ASP A 10 19.93 -14.57 21.58
CA ASP A 10 18.70 -15.34 21.42
C ASP A 10 18.15 -15.26 19.97
N THR A 11 18.99 -14.86 19.00
CA THR A 11 18.57 -14.67 17.61
C THR A 11 18.67 -15.97 16.80
N ASP A 12 17.72 -16.17 15.89
CA ASP A 12 17.75 -17.23 14.88
C ASP A 12 18.91 -17.06 13.88
N THR A 13 19.34 -15.82 13.64
CA THR A 13 20.50 -15.50 12.79
C THR A 13 21.79 -16.14 13.31
N GLU A 14 22.01 -16.13 14.64
CA GLU A 14 23.17 -16.80 15.23
C GLU A 14 23.10 -18.32 15.08
N VAL A 15 21.91 -18.91 15.18
CA VAL A 15 21.68 -20.33 14.91
C VAL A 15 22.06 -20.68 13.48
N LEU A 16 21.64 -19.83 12.51
CA LEU A 16 21.94 -20.05 11.11
C LEU A 16 23.44 -19.95 10.80
N VAL A 17 24.13 -18.95 11.34
CA VAL A 17 25.57 -18.77 11.13
C VAL A 17 26.34 -19.96 11.67
N ASN A 18 26.01 -20.45 12.87
CA ASN A 18 26.63 -21.64 13.46
C ASN A 18 26.33 -22.92 12.66
N LEU A 19 25.14 -23.03 12.06
CA LEU A 19 24.79 -24.15 11.18
C LEU A 19 25.62 -24.13 9.89
N ILE A 20 25.81 -22.96 9.28
CA ILE A 20 26.63 -22.79 8.08
C ILE A 20 28.07 -23.21 8.40
N GLU A 21 28.66 -22.71 9.50
CA GLU A 21 30.03 -23.03 9.91
C GLU A 21 30.21 -24.53 10.22
N ASP A 22 29.24 -25.14 10.93
CA ASP A 22 29.26 -26.58 11.23
C ASP A 22 29.27 -27.43 9.97
N ILE A 23 28.48 -27.05 8.95
CA ILE A 23 28.46 -27.75 7.66
C ILE A 23 29.77 -27.56 6.90
N MET A 24 30.29 -26.33 6.85
CA MET A 24 31.56 -26.04 6.16
C MET A 24 32.73 -26.85 6.75
N ILE A 25 32.82 -26.87 8.06
CA ILE A 25 33.90 -27.61 8.76
C ILE A 25 33.69 -29.13 8.64
N GLY A 26 32.46 -29.59 8.83
CA GLY A 26 32.12 -31.01 8.84
C GLY A 26 32.28 -31.70 7.48
N GLU A 27 31.96 -31.02 6.41
CA GLU A 27 32.01 -31.53 5.03
C GLU A 27 33.29 -31.09 4.28
N GLY A 28 34.07 -30.16 4.84
CA GLY A 28 35.27 -29.62 4.18
C GLY A 28 34.98 -28.83 2.91
N ILE A 29 33.88 -28.08 2.89
CA ILE A 29 33.39 -27.34 1.72
C ILE A 29 33.48 -25.84 1.95
N GLY A 30 33.43 -25.06 0.84
CA GLY A 30 33.47 -23.60 0.87
C GLY A 30 32.13 -22.95 1.29
N MET A 31 32.18 -21.63 1.54
CA MET A 31 31.06 -20.84 2.03
C MET A 31 29.82 -20.98 1.16
N GLU A 32 29.94 -20.92 -0.16
CA GLU A 32 28.81 -20.98 -1.11
C GLU A 32 27.99 -22.27 -0.94
N GLU A 33 28.69 -23.41 -0.90
CA GLU A 33 28.04 -24.70 -0.76
C GLU A 33 27.55 -24.94 0.69
N GLY A 34 28.28 -24.44 1.69
CA GLY A 34 27.87 -24.47 3.09
C GLY A 34 26.56 -23.70 3.32
N VAL A 35 26.44 -22.47 2.77
CA VAL A 35 25.22 -21.67 2.80
C VAL A 35 24.08 -22.40 2.09
N ARG A 36 24.32 -22.93 0.89
CA ARG A 36 23.31 -23.65 0.13
C ARG A 36 22.74 -24.85 0.90
N ILE A 37 23.61 -25.68 1.49
CA ILE A 37 23.19 -26.87 2.26
C ILE A 37 22.46 -26.46 3.54
N ALA A 38 22.92 -25.44 4.23
CA ALA A 38 22.25 -24.92 5.42
C ALA A 38 20.85 -24.42 5.12
N LEU A 39 20.68 -23.60 4.08
CA LEU A 39 19.40 -23.01 3.71
C LEU A 39 18.35 -24.03 3.24
N ASN A 40 18.77 -25.16 2.67
CA ASN A 40 17.88 -26.27 2.36
C ASN A 40 17.30 -26.96 3.61
N GLN A 41 17.85 -26.71 4.80
CA GLN A 41 17.33 -27.23 6.07
C GLN A 41 16.49 -26.21 6.83
N VAL A 42 16.51 -24.92 6.41
CA VAL A 42 15.80 -23.84 7.08
C VAL A 42 14.33 -23.81 6.64
N ILE A 43 13.44 -23.75 7.63
CA ILE A 43 12.01 -23.57 7.43
C ILE A 43 11.69 -22.12 7.84
N GLY A 44 11.04 -21.37 6.95
CA GLY A 44 10.65 -19.98 7.17
C GLY A 44 11.17 -19.03 6.09
N ALA A 45 10.85 -17.74 6.26
CA ALA A 45 11.27 -16.67 5.36
C ALA A 45 12.64 -16.13 5.80
N TYR A 46 13.49 -15.79 4.83
CA TYR A 46 14.78 -15.15 5.09
C TYR A 46 15.24 -14.28 3.90
N ALA A 47 16.04 -13.27 4.19
CA ALA A 47 16.91 -12.58 3.26
C ALA A 47 18.25 -12.37 3.98
N ILE A 48 19.29 -12.98 3.51
CA ILE A 48 20.58 -13.03 4.20
C ILE A 48 21.74 -12.60 3.32
N CYS A 49 22.75 -12.01 3.96
CA CYS A 49 24.09 -11.76 3.40
C CYS A 49 25.10 -12.46 4.29
N VAL A 50 25.89 -13.33 3.74
CA VAL A 50 26.93 -14.08 4.44
C VAL A 50 28.30 -13.65 3.93
N VAL A 51 29.19 -13.31 4.86
CA VAL A 51 30.59 -12.98 4.60
C VAL A 51 31.47 -13.91 5.43
N ASP A 52 32.62 -14.30 4.87
CA ASP A 52 33.62 -15.09 5.54
C ASP A 52 34.90 -14.24 5.71
N LYS A 53 35.43 -14.17 6.94
CA LYS A 53 36.63 -13.41 7.24
C LYS A 53 37.88 -13.95 6.49
N GLU A 54 37.87 -15.23 6.09
CA GLU A 54 38.94 -15.84 5.31
C GLU A 54 38.80 -15.55 3.80
N GLN A 55 37.62 -15.08 3.35
CA GLN A 55 37.30 -14.69 1.95
C GLN A 55 36.55 -13.34 1.92
N PRO A 56 37.22 -12.25 2.33
CA PRO A 56 36.54 -10.94 2.52
C PRO A 56 36.11 -10.25 1.22
N ASP A 57 36.59 -10.70 0.08
CA ASP A 57 36.24 -10.23 -1.27
C ASP A 57 34.97 -10.86 -1.84
N ARG A 58 34.33 -11.74 -1.06
CA ARG A 58 33.18 -12.52 -1.48
C ARG A 58 32.02 -12.40 -0.52
N ILE A 59 30.81 -12.24 -1.08
CA ILE A 59 29.55 -12.22 -0.34
C ILE A 59 28.61 -13.24 -0.98
N VAL A 60 27.97 -14.06 -0.15
CA VAL A 60 26.87 -14.92 -0.59
C VAL A 60 25.56 -14.32 -0.08
N VAL A 61 24.60 -14.10 -0.97
CA VAL A 61 23.26 -13.60 -0.64
C VAL A 61 22.22 -14.60 -1.06
N ALA A 62 21.19 -14.77 -0.25
CA ALA A 62 20.07 -15.66 -0.57
C ALA A 62 18.77 -15.16 0.04
N LYS A 63 17.66 -15.53 -0.60
CA LYS A 63 16.33 -15.17 -0.12
C LYS A 63 15.34 -16.33 -0.23
N LYS A 64 14.35 -16.30 0.66
CA LYS A 64 13.14 -17.09 0.61
C LYS A 64 12.02 -16.32 1.34
N GLY A 65 10.92 -16.03 0.66
CA GLY A 65 9.78 -15.31 1.24
C GLY A 65 10.02 -13.83 1.53
N SER A 66 11.25 -13.38 1.80
CA SER A 66 11.62 -11.98 2.05
C SER A 66 12.24 -11.35 0.81
N PRO A 67 12.07 -10.03 0.54
CA PRO A 67 12.64 -9.37 -0.63
C PRO A 67 14.15 -9.21 -0.51
N LEU A 68 14.84 -9.32 -1.67
CA LEU A 68 16.25 -8.99 -1.80
C LEU A 68 16.56 -8.58 -3.25
N VAL A 69 17.22 -7.45 -3.39
CA VAL A 69 17.61 -6.88 -4.67
C VAL A 69 19.11 -6.56 -4.66
N ILE A 70 19.78 -6.80 -5.79
CA ILE A 70 21.20 -6.54 -5.97
C ILE A 70 21.35 -5.44 -7.02
N GLY A 71 21.89 -4.29 -6.61
CA GLY A 71 22.30 -3.21 -7.51
C GLY A 71 23.67 -3.50 -8.12
N ILE A 72 23.80 -3.30 -9.44
CA ILE A 72 25.06 -3.50 -10.17
C ILE A 72 25.63 -2.14 -10.54
N GLY A 73 26.67 -1.70 -9.82
CA GLY A 73 27.41 -0.48 -10.06
C GLY A 73 28.67 -0.66 -10.92
N GLN A 74 29.51 0.37 -10.98
CA GLN A 74 30.80 0.32 -11.68
C GLN A 74 31.89 -0.20 -10.75
N GLY A 75 32.14 -1.52 -10.78
CA GLY A 75 33.11 -2.16 -9.90
C GLY A 75 32.64 -2.35 -8.46
N GLU A 76 31.36 -2.26 -8.22
CA GLU A 76 30.75 -2.40 -6.92
C GLU A 76 29.35 -3.02 -7.03
N TYR A 77 28.86 -3.57 -5.93
CA TYR A 77 27.53 -4.14 -5.81
C TYR A 77 26.84 -3.59 -4.57
N PHE A 78 25.52 -3.43 -4.67
CA PHE A 78 24.67 -2.99 -3.58
C PHE A 78 23.66 -4.08 -3.25
N ILE A 79 23.41 -4.33 -1.97
CA ILE A 79 22.45 -5.34 -1.52
C ILE A 79 21.47 -4.66 -0.60
N ALA A 80 20.18 -4.78 -0.92
CA ALA A 80 19.12 -4.17 -0.13
C ALA A 80 17.80 -4.97 -0.23
N SER A 81 16.84 -4.67 0.63
CA SER A 81 15.49 -5.21 0.55
C SER A 81 14.65 -4.54 -0.57
N ASP A 82 14.96 -3.28 -0.91
CA ASP A 82 14.41 -2.57 -2.08
C ASP A 82 15.49 -1.73 -2.76
N ALA A 83 15.20 -1.19 -3.94
CA ALA A 83 16.20 -0.49 -4.74
C ALA A 83 16.45 0.98 -4.33
N THR A 84 15.61 1.56 -3.50
CA THR A 84 15.66 2.99 -3.14
C THR A 84 17.02 3.41 -2.55
N PRO A 85 17.67 2.64 -1.65
CA PRO A 85 18.94 3.05 -1.04
C PRO A 85 20.12 3.18 -2.00
N PHE A 86 20.09 2.52 -3.16
CA PHE A 86 21.23 2.52 -4.09
C PHE A 86 20.92 3.15 -5.46
N ILE A 87 19.72 3.72 -5.64
CA ILE A 87 19.30 4.28 -6.94
C ILE A 87 20.21 5.44 -7.41
N GLU A 88 20.83 6.17 -6.47
CA GLU A 88 21.79 7.23 -6.78
C GLU A 88 23.13 6.70 -7.33
N TYR A 89 23.47 5.44 -7.04
CA TYR A 89 24.72 4.81 -7.44
C TYR A 89 24.53 3.97 -8.71
N THR A 90 23.39 3.30 -8.84
CA THR A 90 23.10 2.49 -10.02
C THR A 90 21.59 2.33 -10.28
N LYS A 91 21.23 2.32 -11.57
CA LYS A 91 19.88 2.00 -12.04
C LYS A 91 19.74 0.55 -12.52
N ASN A 92 20.80 -0.24 -12.47
CA ASN A 92 20.79 -1.65 -12.88
C ASN A 92 20.58 -2.53 -11.65
N ALA A 93 19.52 -3.31 -11.63
CA ALA A 93 19.16 -4.17 -10.51
C ALA A 93 18.84 -5.60 -10.94
N VAL A 94 19.19 -6.56 -10.09
CA VAL A 94 18.78 -7.97 -10.21
C VAL A 94 17.93 -8.31 -8.99
N TYR A 95 16.70 -8.75 -9.22
CA TYR A 95 15.81 -9.27 -8.19
C TYR A 95 15.95 -10.79 -8.13
N LEU A 96 16.36 -11.33 -6.99
CA LEU A 96 16.38 -12.77 -6.81
C LEU A 96 14.96 -13.34 -6.75
N ASN A 97 14.76 -14.49 -7.37
CA ASN A 97 13.54 -15.26 -7.22
C ASN A 97 13.58 -16.14 -5.97
N GLU A 98 12.48 -16.84 -5.69
CA GLU A 98 12.43 -17.79 -4.60
C GLU A 98 13.44 -18.93 -4.80
N ASP A 99 14.06 -19.38 -3.71
CA ASP A 99 15.06 -20.43 -3.71
C ASP A 99 16.28 -20.16 -4.64
N GLU A 100 16.64 -18.87 -4.82
CA GLU A 100 17.86 -18.42 -5.48
C GLU A 100 18.85 -17.85 -4.48
N MET A 101 20.11 -18.05 -4.80
CA MET A 101 21.24 -17.41 -4.14
C MET A 101 22.14 -16.73 -5.17
N ALA A 102 22.82 -15.67 -4.77
CA ALA A 102 23.81 -15.04 -5.61
C ALA A 102 25.17 -15.02 -4.92
N VAL A 103 26.21 -15.24 -5.71
CA VAL A 103 27.60 -15.10 -5.29
C VAL A 103 28.13 -13.80 -5.90
N ILE A 104 28.50 -12.90 -5.02
CA ILE A 104 29.06 -11.60 -5.36
C ILE A 104 30.55 -11.64 -5.03
N GLN A 105 31.38 -11.48 -6.04
CA GLN A 105 32.82 -11.36 -5.88
C GLN A 105 33.30 -10.08 -6.57
N LEU A 106 34.14 -9.33 -5.88
CA LEU A 106 34.65 -8.08 -6.41
C LEU A 106 35.47 -8.33 -7.68
N GLY A 107 35.15 -7.64 -8.76
CA GLY A 107 35.81 -7.77 -10.06
C GLY A 107 35.36 -8.96 -10.92
N ALA A 108 34.38 -9.74 -10.47
CA ALA A 108 33.76 -10.82 -11.23
C ALA A 108 32.29 -10.50 -11.60
N PRO A 109 31.73 -11.10 -12.65
CA PRO A 109 30.31 -11.03 -12.94
C PRO A 109 29.47 -11.63 -11.81
N LEU A 110 28.25 -11.10 -11.61
CA LEU A 110 27.28 -11.64 -10.68
C LEU A 110 26.88 -13.06 -11.12
N GLU A 111 27.01 -14.03 -10.20
CA GLU A 111 26.51 -15.39 -10.42
C GLU A 111 25.27 -15.63 -9.60
N VAL A 112 24.15 -15.98 -10.26
CA VAL A 112 22.92 -16.43 -9.59
C VAL A 112 22.78 -17.93 -9.73
N ARG A 113 22.46 -18.61 -8.65
CA ARG A 113 22.34 -20.07 -8.59
C ARG A 113 21.07 -20.50 -7.86
N SER A 114 20.52 -21.63 -8.29
CA SER A 114 19.41 -22.26 -7.57
C SER A 114 19.90 -22.94 -6.30
N LEU A 115 19.25 -22.69 -5.17
CA LEU A 115 19.50 -23.36 -3.89
C LEU A 115 19.25 -24.87 -3.98
N ASN A 116 18.26 -25.29 -4.79
CA ASN A 116 17.85 -26.70 -4.88
C ASN A 116 18.87 -27.59 -5.57
N ASN A 117 19.54 -27.12 -6.63
CA ASN A 117 20.37 -27.97 -7.49
C ASN A 117 21.73 -27.36 -7.87
N ASN A 118 22.08 -26.20 -7.30
CA ASN A 118 23.33 -25.47 -7.54
C ASN A 118 23.61 -25.09 -9.02
N LYS A 119 22.60 -25.12 -9.90
CA LYS A 119 22.76 -24.71 -11.30
C LYS A 119 22.76 -23.20 -11.41
N LEU A 120 23.58 -22.67 -12.32
CA LEU A 120 23.53 -21.28 -12.74
C LEU A 120 22.14 -20.97 -13.31
N VAL A 121 21.60 -19.82 -12.92
CA VAL A 121 20.32 -19.28 -13.39
C VAL A 121 20.63 -18.01 -14.17
N ASP A 122 20.01 -17.84 -15.34
CA ASP A 122 20.09 -16.61 -16.09
C ASP A 122 19.41 -15.49 -15.30
N SER A 123 20.19 -14.53 -14.82
CA SER A 123 19.67 -13.37 -14.12
C SER A 123 19.28 -12.26 -15.10
N TYR A 124 18.07 -11.73 -14.94
CA TYR A 124 17.61 -10.61 -15.75
C TYR A 124 17.93 -9.27 -15.06
N ILE A 125 18.74 -8.43 -15.72
CA ILE A 125 19.05 -7.09 -15.24
C ILE A 125 17.86 -6.18 -15.57
N THR A 126 17.18 -5.72 -14.54
CA THR A 126 16.10 -4.73 -14.65
C THR A 126 16.68 -3.32 -14.57
N LYS A 127 16.36 -2.48 -15.54
CA LYS A 127 16.72 -1.06 -15.48
C LYS A 127 15.65 -0.29 -14.71
N LEU A 128 16.02 0.23 -13.55
CA LEU A 128 15.12 0.99 -12.67
C LEU A 128 14.74 2.33 -13.33
N GLN A 129 13.44 2.63 -13.34
CA GLN A 129 12.89 3.88 -13.88
C GLN A 129 12.59 4.86 -12.72
N MET A 130 13.59 5.11 -11.89
CA MET A 130 13.48 6.10 -10.82
C MET A 130 14.47 7.24 -11.04
N ASP A 131 14.03 8.46 -10.73
CA ASP A 131 14.87 9.67 -10.80
C ASP A 131 15.31 10.09 -9.40
N LEU A 132 16.52 10.63 -9.29
CA LEU A 132 17.13 11.06 -8.03
C LEU A 132 16.26 12.11 -7.31
N GLU A 133 15.71 13.06 -8.07
CA GLU A 133 14.82 14.10 -7.54
C GLU A 133 13.58 13.54 -6.83
N ALA A 134 13.15 12.34 -7.22
CA ALA A 134 11.98 11.69 -6.62
C ALA A 134 12.25 11.16 -5.20
N ILE A 135 13.51 10.88 -4.85
CA ILE A 135 13.91 10.37 -3.52
C ILE A 135 14.43 11.46 -2.58
N GLU A 136 14.53 12.70 -3.04
CA GLU A 136 14.87 13.85 -2.21
C GLU A 136 13.61 14.49 -1.61
N LYS A 137 13.77 15.21 -0.48
CA LYS A 137 12.64 15.92 0.15
C LYS A 137 12.12 17.10 -0.67
N GLY A 138 12.87 17.59 -1.65
CA GLY A 138 12.42 18.66 -2.56
C GLY A 138 11.99 19.96 -1.87
N GLY A 139 12.63 20.31 -0.73
CA GLY A 139 12.32 21.51 0.06
C GLY A 139 11.23 21.31 1.12
N TYR A 140 10.61 20.15 1.20
CA TYR A 140 9.67 19.81 2.28
C TYR A 140 10.41 19.41 3.56
N GLU A 141 9.79 19.65 4.71
CA GLU A 141 10.36 19.29 6.01
C GLU A 141 10.46 17.76 6.16
N HIS A 142 9.44 17.03 5.69
CA HIS A 142 9.31 15.58 5.80
C HIS A 142 8.92 14.96 4.46
N PHE A 143 9.31 13.69 4.24
CA PHE A 143 8.87 12.91 3.08
C PHE A 143 7.35 12.75 3.04
N MET A 144 6.72 12.47 4.17
CA MET A 144 5.26 12.36 4.25
C MET A 144 4.56 13.62 3.73
N LEU A 145 5.02 14.81 4.09
CA LEU A 145 4.43 16.06 3.59
C LEU A 145 4.62 16.19 2.07
N LYS A 146 5.84 15.95 1.58
CA LYS A 146 6.11 15.91 0.14
C LYS A 146 5.14 14.97 -0.58
N GLU A 147 4.98 13.75 -0.07
CA GLU A 147 4.13 12.72 -0.67
C GLU A 147 2.65 13.08 -0.65
N ILE A 148 2.18 13.82 0.38
CA ILE A 148 0.83 14.39 0.39
C ILE A 148 0.68 15.42 -0.73
N TYR A 149 1.66 16.30 -0.92
CA TYR A 149 1.64 17.33 -1.97
C TYR A 149 1.89 16.77 -3.37
N GLU A 150 2.48 15.60 -3.51
CA GLU A 150 2.68 14.91 -4.78
C GLU A 150 1.41 14.20 -5.30
N GLN A 151 0.34 14.10 -4.54
CA GLN A 151 -0.86 13.34 -4.93
C GLN A 151 -1.51 13.83 -6.23
N PRO A 152 -1.59 15.13 -6.55
CA PRO A 152 -2.06 15.55 -7.87
C PRO A 152 -1.24 14.91 -8.99
N ARG A 153 0.09 14.92 -8.86
CA ARG A 153 1.00 14.36 -9.84
C ARG A 153 0.93 12.83 -9.90
N SER A 154 0.91 12.14 -8.74
CA SER A 154 0.87 10.68 -8.70
C SER A 154 -0.45 10.13 -9.26
N ILE A 155 -1.58 10.82 -9.02
CA ILE A 155 -2.87 10.46 -9.63
C ILE A 155 -2.81 10.68 -11.15
N TYR A 156 -2.30 11.84 -11.60
CA TYR A 156 -2.12 12.11 -13.03
C TYR A 156 -1.29 11.02 -13.71
N ASP A 157 -0.15 10.63 -13.11
CA ASP A 157 0.73 9.60 -13.66
C ASP A 157 0.06 8.20 -13.63
N SER A 158 -0.78 7.90 -12.65
CA SER A 158 -1.60 6.67 -12.60
C SER A 158 -2.64 6.61 -13.73
N LEU A 159 -3.17 7.76 -14.14
CA LEU A 159 -4.20 7.87 -15.19
C LEU A 159 -3.60 8.02 -16.58
N ARG A 160 -2.38 8.55 -16.69
CA ARG A 160 -1.73 8.90 -17.95
C ARG A 160 -1.59 7.69 -18.86
N GLY A 161 -2.02 7.85 -20.14
CA GLY A 161 -2.00 6.80 -21.16
C GLY A 161 -3.07 5.72 -20.97
N ARG A 162 -3.84 5.77 -19.89
CA ARG A 162 -4.96 4.86 -19.59
C ARG A 162 -6.30 5.54 -19.72
N LEU A 163 -6.43 6.74 -19.18
CA LEU A 163 -7.64 7.57 -19.27
C LEU A 163 -7.56 8.45 -20.50
N LEU A 164 -8.29 8.12 -21.55
CA LEU A 164 -8.29 8.81 -22.84
C LEU A 164 -9.61 9.57 -23.03
N VAL A 165 -9.74 10.71 -22.33
CA VAL A 165 -10.97 11.49 -22.27
C VAL A 165 -11.44 11.92 -23.66
N ASP A 166 -10.53 12.43 -24.51
CA ASP A 166 -10.84 12.89 -25.87
C ASP A 166 -11.36 11.75 -26.78
N ARG A 167 -10.99 10.51 -26.47
CA ARG A 167 -11.46 9.33 -27.19
C ARG A 167 -12.64 8.65 -26.52
N GLY A 168 -13.00 9.09 -25.34
CA GLY A 168 -14.08 8.51 -24.54
C GLY A 168 -13.84 7.05 -24.15
N MET A 169 -12.60 6.71 -23.82
CA MET A 169 -12.23 5.31 -23.52
C MET A 169 -11.18 5.20 -22.43
N ILE A 170 -11.12 4.02 -21.84
CA ILE A 170 -10.06 3.57 -20.94
C ILE A 170 -9.26 2.49 -21.65
N GLN A 171 -7.92 2.56 -21.56
CA GLN A 171 -7.00 1.58 -22.12
C GLN A 171 -6.14 1.00 -21.00
N MET A 172 -6.27 -0.30 -20.76
CA MET A 172 -5.50 -1.02 -19.73
C MET A 172 -4.97 -2.33 -20.33
N ALA A 173 -3.72 -2.32 -20.82
CA ALA A 173 -3.13 -3.46 -21.54
C ALA A 173 -3.22 -4.78 -20.76
N GLY A 174 -2.95 -4.78 -19.45
CA GLY A 174 -3.06 -5.98 -18.61
C GLY A 174 -4.50 -6.49 -18.44
N MET A 175 -5.52 -5.68 -18.78
CA MET A 175 -6.93 -6.09 -18.73
C MET A 175 -7.42 -6.76 -20.00
N GLU A 176 -6.90 -6.35 -21.16
CA GLU A 176 -7.41 -6.83 -22.46
C GLU A 176 -7.31 -8.37 -22.58
N GLU A 177 -6.21 -8.95 -22.11
CA GLU A 177 -6.00 -10.40 -22.14
C GLU A 177 -6.93 -11.16 -21.17
N TYR A 178 -7.27 -10.54 -20.04
CA TYR A 178 -8.07 -11.18 -18.98
C TYR A 178 -9.51 -10.66 -18.90
N LYS A 179 -9.93 -9.81 -19.83
CA LYS A 179 -11.24 -9.18 -19.85
C LYS A 179 -12.37 -10.18 -19.70
N GLU A 180 -12.38 -11.22 -20.51
CA GLU A 180 -13.43 -12.23 -20.47
C GLU A 180 -13.50 -12.97 -19.13
N LYS A 181 -12.36 -13.17 -18.46
CA LYS A 181 -12.34 -13.76 -17.12
C LYS A 181 -12.99 -12.85 -16.09
N PHE A 182 -12.71 -11.54 -16.14
CA PHE A 182 -13.38 -10.59 -15.26
C PHE A 182 -14.88 -10.48 -15.53
N LEU A 183 -15.29 -10.43 -16.81
CA LEU A 183 -16.69 -10.30 -17.18
C LEU A 183 -17.54 -11.50 -16.79
N ASN A 184 -16.94 -12.70 -16.79
CA ASN A 184 -17.57 -13.97 -16.45
C ASN A 184 -17.26 -14.46 -15.02
N ALA A 185 -16.56 -13.65 -14.22
CA ALA A 185 -16.26 -14.01 -12.85
C ALA A 185 -17.54 -14.06 -11.99
N ASP A 186 -17.62 -15.04 -11.11
CA ASP A 186 -18.71 -15.14 -10.14
C ASP A 186 -18.57 -14.01 -9.10
N ARG A 187 -17.32 -13.65 -8.74
CA ARG A 187 -16.97 -12.52 -7.85
C ARG A 187 -15.51 -12.09 -8.02
N ILE A 188 -15.21 -10.93 -7.48
CA ILE A 188 -13.84 -10.44 -7.27
C ILE A 188 -13.53 -10.57 -5.78
N ILE A 189 -12.37 -11.11 -5.43
CA ILE A 189 -11.83 -11.11 -4.07
C ILE A 189 -10.61 -10.19 -4.06
N ILE A 190 -10.62 -9.17 -3.21
CA ILE A 190 -9.49 -8.24 -3.04
C ILE A 190 -8.73 -8.65 -1.77
N VAL A 191 -7.43 -8.91 -1.90
CA VAL A 191 -6.56 -9.27 -0.78
C VAL A 191 -5.47 -8.22 -0.60
N ALA A 192 -5.35 -7.66 0.60
CA ALA A 192 -4.40 -6.61 0.90
C ALA A 192 -4.17 -6.47 2.42
N CYS A 193 -3.24 -5.59 2.80
CA CYS A 193 -2.94 -5.22 4.18
C CYS A 193 -3.00 -3.69 4.35
N GLY A 194 -3.37 -3.21 5.55
CA GLY A 194 -3.31 -1.81 5.96
C GLY A 194 -4.00 -0.85 5.00
N THR A 195 -3.31 0.21 4.61
CA THR A 195 -3.80 1.23 3.66
C THR A 195 -4.29 0.64 2.33
N SER A 196 -3.61 -0.39 1.81
CA SER A 196 -4.04 -1.08 0.58
C SER A 196 -5.35 -1.86 0.78
N TRP A 197 -5.61 -2.39 1.98
CA TRP A 197 -6.89 -3.00 2.31
C TRP A 197 -8.01 -1.96 2.33
N HIS A 198 -7.76 -0.75 2.88
CA HIS A 198 -8.73 0.36 2.82
C HIS A 198 -9.01 0.79 1.37
N ALA A 199 -7.99 0.82 0.50
CA ALA A 199 -8.21 1.07 -0.93
C ALA A 199 -9.07 -0.03 -1.58
N GLY A 200 -8.90 -1.28 -1.15
CA GLY A 200 -9.75 -2.40 -1.53
C GLY A 200 -11.20 -2.20 -1.12
N LEU A 201 -11.46 -1.75 0.11
CA LEU A 201 -12.82 -1.44 0.57
C LEU A 201 -13.48 -0.30 -0.23
N VAL A 202 -12.73 0.72 -0.64
CA VAL A 202 -13.26 1.75 -1.56
C VAL A 202 -13.61 1.11 -2.90
N ALA A 203 -12.75 0.24 -3.40
CA ALA A 203 -12.97 -0.44 -4.68
C ALA A 203 -14.19 -1.37 -4.65
N GLU A 204 -14.47 -2.05 -3.55
CA GLU A 204 -15.68 -2.86 -3.36
C GLU A 204 -16.92 -2.05 -3.70
N TYR A 205 -17.10 -0.89 -3.06
CA TYR A 205 -18.23 0.00 -3.37
C TYR A 205 -18.27 0.40 -4.85
N ILE A 206 -17.12 0.73 -5.44
CA ILE A 206 -17.05 1.20 -6.83
C ILE A 206 -17.39 0.07 -7.82
N PHE A 207 -16.83 -1.13 -7.64
CA PHE A 207 -17.09 -2.28 -8.51
C PHE A 207 -18.53 -2.74 -8.42
N GLU A 208 -19.09 -2.81 -7.21
CA GLU A 208 -20.47 -3.24 -7.01
C GLU A 208 -21.47 -2.23 -7.58
N ASP A 209 -21.22 -0.92 -7.37
CA ASP A 209 -22.09 0.13 -7.88
C ASP A 209 -22.02 0.28 -9.42
N LEU A 210 -20.83 0.29 -9.98
CA LEU A 210 -20.64 0.57 -11.41
C LEU A 210 -20.65 -0.70 -12.27
N ALA A 211 -19.82 -1.71 -11.92
CA ALA A 211 -19.66 -2.90 -12.74
C ALA A 211 -20.63 -4.01 -12.38
N ARG A 212 -21.36 -3.89 -11.28
CA ARG A 212 -22.33 -4.90 -10.82
C ARG A 212 -21.73 -6.30 -10.70
N ILE A 213 -20.49 -6.36 -10.17
CA ILE A 213 -19.78 -7.60 -9.88
C ILE A 213 -19.66 -7.69 -8.36
N PRO A 214 -20.06 -8.80 -7.72
CA PRO A 214 -19.87 -8.99 -6.28
C PRO A 214 -18.39 -8.91 -5.90
N VAL A 215 -18.07 -8.23 -4.82
CA VAL A 215 -16.70 -8.07 -4.33
C VAL A 215 -16.62 -8.46 -2.86
N GLU A 216 -15.56 -9.14 -2.48
CA GLU A 216 -15.18 -9.43 -1.10
C GLU A 216 -13.79 -8.85 -0.84
N VAL A 217 -13.61 -8.14 0.28
CA VAL A 217 -12.30 -7.55 0.63
C VAL A 217 -11.77 -8.19 1.91
N GLU A 218 -10.62 -8.82 1.79
CA GLU A 218 -10.04 -9.65 2.84
C GLU A 218 -8.70 -9.12 3.32
N TYR A 219 -8.45 -9.19 4.61
CA TYR A 219 -7.09 -9.08 5.11
C TYR A 219 -6.27 -10.26 4.59
N ALA A 220 -5.15 -9.99 3.94
CA ALA A 220 -4.33 -11.05 3.34
C ALA A 220 -3.82 -12.06 4.38
N SER A 221 -3.51 -11.60 5.61
CA SER A 221 -3.13 -12.44 6.75
C SER A 221 -4.22 -13.45 7.12
N GLU A 222 -5.47 -12.97 7.26
CA GLU A 222 -6.60 -13.83 7.64
C GLU A 222 -7.02 -14.77 6.50
N PHE A 223 -7.02 -14.26 5.27
CA PHE A 223 -7.38 -15.02 4.08
C PHE A 223 -6.56 -16.31 3.93
N ARG A 224 -5.24 -16.25 4.16
CA ARG A 224 -4.36 -17.41 4.00
C ARG A 224 -4.61 -18.54 5.00
N TYR A 225 -5.13 -18.23 6.20
CA TYR A 225 -5.28 -19.22 7.27
C TYR A 225 -6.72 -19.74 7.42
N ARG A 226 -7.74 -19.02 6.98
CA ARG A 226 -9.15 -19.43 7.14
C ARG A 226 -9.64 -20.49 6.18
N ASN A 227 -8.79 -21.08 5.32
CA ASN A 227 -9.16 -22.03 4.26
C ASN A 227 -10.28 -21.49 3.35
N PRO A 228 -10.05 -20.40 2.60
CA PRO A 228 -11.08 -19.72 1.84
C PRO A 228 -11.66 -20.61 0.72
N ILE A 229 -12.93 -20.42 0.42
CA ILE A 229 -13.60 -21.05 -0.72
C ILE A 229 -13.21 -20.25 -1.95
N ILE A 230 -12.43 -20.85 -2.84
CA ILE A 230 -11.92 -20.24 -4.08
C ILE A 230 -11.99 -21.26 -5.20
N GLY A 231 -12.30 -20.81 -6.41
CA GLY A 231 -12.35 -21.61 -7.60
C GLY A 231 -11.87 -20.88 -8.85
N GLU A 232 -11.93 -21.57 -9.99
CA GLU A 232 -11.46 -21.06 -11.29
C GLU A 232 -12.24 -19.85 -11.82
N LYS A 233 -13.45 -19.63 -11.30
CA LYS A 233 -14.30 -18.49 -11.66
C LYS A 233 -14.12 -17.28 -10.74
N ASP A 234 -13.28 -17.38 -9.71
CA ASP A 234 -12.95 -16.23 -8.85
C ASP A 234 -11.80 -15.44 -9.47
N MET A 235 -11.96 -14.13 -9.49
CA MET A 235 -10.87 -13.18 -9.77
C MET A 235 -10.32 -12.67 -8.46
N VAL A 236 -9.01 -12.76 -8.26
CA VAL A 236 -8.35 -12.22 -7.07
C VAL A 236 -7.52 -11.00 -7.44
N ILE A 237 -7.80 -9.86 -6.81
CA ILE A 237 -7.01 -8.64 -6.98
C ILE A 237 -6.11 -8.48 -5.75
N ALA A 238 -4.79 -8.48 -5.97
CA ALA A 238 -3.81 -8.20 -4.94
C ALA A 238 -3.39 -6.73 -5.01
N ILE A 239 -3.48 -6.01 -3.89
CA ILE A 239 -3.07 -4.60 -3.82
C ILE A 239 -1.89 -4.47 -2.87
N SER A 240 -0.79 -3.87 -3.33
CA SER A 240 0.39 -3.60 -2.50
C SER A 240 1.18 -2.42 -3.04
N GLN A 241 1.61 -1.50 -2.17
CA GLN A 241 2.49 -0.40 -2.55
C GLN A 241 3.87 -0.94 -2.93
N SER A 242 4.52 -1.69 -2.05
CA SER A 242 5.87 -2.24 -2.27
C SER A 242 5.87 -3.43 -3.24
N GLY A 243 4.74 -4.18 -3.30
CA GLY A 243 4.67 -5.46 -3.98
C GLY A 243 5.48 -6.58 -3.30
N GLU A 244 5.90 -6.36 -2.04
CA GLU A 244 6.73 -7.28 -1.25
C GLU A 244 6.08 -7.69 0.08
N THR A 245 4.81 -7.36 0.29
CA THR A 245 4.07 -7.70 1.52
C THR A 245 3.91 -9.21 1.63
N ALA A 246 4.51 -9.82 2.66
CA ALA A 246 4.58 -11.27 2.82
C ALA A 246 3.21 -11.95 2.84
N ASP A 247 2.27 -11.45 3.63
CA ASP A 247 0.91 -12.00 3.71
C ASP A 247 0.16 -11.92 2.37
N THR A 248 0.28 -10.79 1.66
CA THR A 248 -0.37 -10.63 0.35
C THR A 248 0.22 -11.61 -0.66
N LEU A 249 1.55 -11.79 -0.67
CA LEU A 249 2.22 -12.75 -1.53
C LEU A 249 1.77 -14.19 -1.23
N ALA A 250 1.67 -14.55 0.04
CA ALA A 250 1.21 -15.88 0.45
C ALA A 250 -0.28 -16.11 0.11
N ALA A 251 -1.12 -15.09 0.29
CA ALA A 251 -2.54 -15.15 -0.06
C ALA A 251 -2.76 -15.41 -1.56
N ILE A 252 -2.02 -14.72 -2.44
CA ILE A 252 -2.16 -14.93 -3.90
C ILE A 252 -1.59 -16.29 -4.34
N LYS A 253 -0.50 -16.77 -3.74
CA LYS A 253 0.01 -18.13 -4.01
C LYS A 253 -1.04 -19.18 -3.64
N LEU A 254 -1.70 -19.03 -2.49
CA LEU A 254 -2.81 -19.90 -2.09
C LEU A 254 -3.97 -19.85 -3.10
N ALA A 255 -4.42 -18.65 -3.47
CA ALA A 255 -5.52 -18.47 -4.42
C ALA A 255 -5.19 -19.08 -5.79
N LYS A 256 -3.98 -18.86 -6.28
CA LYS A 256 -3.46 -19.43 -7.54
C LYS A 256 -3.42 -20.96 -7.50
N SER A 257 -3.00 -21.56 -6.40
CA SER A 257 -2.99 -23.03 -6.21
C SER A 257 -4.39 -23.66 -6.24
N LYS A 258 -5.45 -22.86 -5.97
CA LYS A 258 -6.86 -23.25 -6.03
C LYS A 258 -7.52 -22.91 -7.37
N GLY A 259 -6.77 -22.42 -8.37
CA GLY A 259 -7.23 -22.18 -9.74
C GLY A 259 -7.72 -20.75 -10.02
N ALA A 260 -7.72 -19.83 -9.04
CA ALA A 260 -8.14 -18.46 -9.27
C ALA A 260 -7.20 -17.70 -10.21
N THR A 261 -7.74 -16.75 -10.96
CA THR A 261 -6.96 -15.83 -11.76
C THR A 261 -6.57 -14.62 -10.90
N ILE A 262 -5.29 -14.29 -10.89
CA ILE A 262 -4.73 -13.22 -10.03
C ILE A 262 -4.39 -11.99 -10.85
N PHE A 263 -4.87 -10.82 -10.42
CA PHE A 263 -4.54 -9.52 -10.97
C PHE A 263 -3.83 -8.65 -9.93
N GLY A 264 -2.69 -8.06 -10.25
CA GLY A 264 -1.89 -7.26 -9.32
C GLY A 264 -2.10 -5.76 -9.52
N VAL A 265 -2.24 -5.01 -8.42
CA VAL A 265 -2.17 -3.54 -8.40
C VAL A 265 -1.00 -3.16 -7.50
N CYS A 266 0.15 -2.90 -8.11
CA CYS A 266 1.41 -2.62 -7.40
C CYS A 266 2.00 -1.27 -7.84
N ASN A 267 2.83 -0.67 -6.99
CA ASN A 267 3.57 0.53 -7.39
C ASN A 267 4.98 0.19 -7.91
N VAL A 268 5.63 -0.79 -7.30
CA VAL A 268 7.02 -1.16 -7.68
C VAL A 268 7.00 -2.17 -8.83
N VAL A 269 7.62 -1.75 -9.94
CA VAL A 269 7.76 -2.60 -11.15
C VAL A 269 8.70 -3.76 -10.86
N GLY A 270 8.28 -4.98 -11.24
CA GLY A 270 9.09 -6.19 -11.07
C GLY A 270 9.13 -6.74 -9.64
N SER A 271 8.32 -6.21 -8.73
CA SER A 271 8.18 -6.75 -7.36
C SER A 271 7.66 -8.19 -7.33
N SER A 272 7.83 -8.86 -6.20
CA SER A 272 7.46 -10.28 -6.03
C SER A 272 5.98 -10.54 -6.33
N ILE A 273 5.07 -9.69 -5.83
CA ILE A 273 3.64 -9.80 -6.10
C ILE A 273 3.37 -9.60 -7.60
N ALA A 274 3.99 -8.57 -8.23
CA ALA A 274 3.80 -8.32 -9.65
C ALA A 274 4.25 -9.50 -10.53
N ARG A 275 5.33 -10.20 -10.16
CA ARG A 275 5.81 -11.39 -10.88
C ARG A 275 4.93 -12.63 -10.66
N GLU A 276 4.28 -12.73 -9.50
CA GLU A 276 3.43 -13.88 -9.15
C GLU A 276 2.04 -13.79 -9.77
N THR A 277 1.58 -12.60 -10.14
CA THR A 277 0.25 -12.38 -10.73
C THR A 277 0.21 -12.77 -12.22
N HIS A 278 -0.97 -13.11 -12.73
CA HIS A 278 -1.17 -13.42 -14.15
C HIS A 278 -1.16 -12.16 -15.02
N ALA A 279 -1.72 -11.07 -14.49
CA ALA A 279 -1.74 -9.75 -15.10
C ALA A 279 -1.80 -8.69 -14.01
N GLY A 280 -1.66 -7.42 -14.39
CA GLY A 280 -1.75 -6.34 -13.41
C GLY A 280 -1.67 -4.94 -14.00
N ALA A 281 -1.75 -3.97 -13.11
CA ALA A 281 -1.55 -2.56 -13.39
C ALA A 281 -0.61 -1.94 -12.34
N TYR A 282 0.40 -1.21 -12.80
CA TYR A 282 1.22 -0.41 -11.89
C TYR A 282 0.56 0.93 -11.61
N THR A 283 0.68 1.42 -10.38
CA THR A 283 0.11 2.72 -10.02
C THR A 283 0.94 3.89 -10.53
N HIS A 284 2.23 3.70 -10.79
CA HIS A 284 3.15 4.74 -11.24
C HIS A 284 3.17 5.99 -10.32
N ALA A 285 2.91 5.80 -9.02
CA ALA A 285 2.89 6.90 -8.04
C ALA A 285 4.28 7.44 -7.70
N GLY A 286 5.33 6.85 -8.25
CA GLY A 286 6.71 7.11 -7.87
C GLY A 286 7.07 6.48 -6.51
N PRO A 287 8.31 6.65 -6.05
CA PRO A 287 8.74 6.14 -4.75
C PRO A 287 7.98 6.81 -3.61
N GLU A 288 7.59 6.02 -2.60
CA GLU A 288 6.98 6.48 -1.37
C GLU A 288 7.87 6.03 -0.21
N ILE A 289 8.52 7.00 0.45
CA ILE A 289 9.58 6.78 1.43
C ILE A 289 9.04 6.83 2.86
N GLY A 290 8.11 7.75 3.13
CA GLY A 290 7.42 7.81 4.42
C GLY A 290 6.80 6.46 4.77
N VAL A 291 7.03 5.97 6.00
CA VAL A 291 6.53 4.65 6.44
C VAL A 291 5.02 4.58 6.35
N ALA A 292 4.31 5.61 6.83
CA ALA A 292 2.86 5.72 6.70
C ALA A 292 2.49 6.12 5.27
N SER A 293 1.81 5.24 4.56
CA SER A 293 1.42 5.47 3.15
C SER A 293 0.42 6.62 2.99
N THR A 294 0.62 7.44 1.97
CA THR A 294 -0.24 8.59 1.61
C THR A 294 -0.66 8.54 0.15
N LYS A 295 0.24 8.89 -0.78
CA LYS A 295 -0.03 8.91 -2.22
C LYS A 295 -0.30 7.52 -2.80
N ALA A 296 0.20 6.45 -2.18
CA ALA A 296 -0.10 5.09 -2.60
C ALA A 296 -1.59 4.78 -2.50
N PHE A 297 -2.29 5.27 -1.46
CA PHE A 297 -3.73 5.08 -1.31
C PHE A 297 -4.51 5.69 -2.48
N THR A 298 -4.31 6.98 -2.75
CA THR A 298 -5.05 7.68 -3.81
C THR A 298 -4.70 7.16 -5.20
N ALA A 299 -3.45 6.76 -5.43
CA ALA A 299 -3.03 6.13 -6.67
C ALA A 299 -3.68 4.73 -6.87
N GLN A 300 -3.75 3.91 -5.82
CA GLN A 300 -4.44 2.62 -5.84
C GLN A 300 -5.94 2.80 -6.12
N VAL A 301 -6.61 3.70 -5.40
CA VAL A 301 -8.04 4.01 -5.64
C VAL A 301 -8.26 4.50 -7.07
N SER A 302 -7.36 5.32 -7.63
CA SER A 302 -7.47 5.79 -9.00
C SER A 302 -7.38 4.67 -10.05
N VAL A 303 -6.43 3.74 -9.87
CA VAL A 303 -6.27 2.58 -10.76
C VAL A 303 -7.45 1.62 -10.64
N LEU A 304 -7.94 1.38 -9.42
CA LEU A 304 -9.12 0.53 -9.17
C LEU A 304 -10.39 1.16 -9.74
N SER A 305 -10.52 2.50 -9.68
CA SER A 305 -11.61 3.23 -10.33
C SER A 305 -11.59 3.08 -11.86
N LEU A 306 -10.40 3.17 -12.48
CA LEU A 306 -10.26 2.90 -13.92
C LEU A 306 -10.70 1.48 -14.27
N LEU A 307 -10.28 0.49 -13.46
CA LEU A 307 -10.63 -0.92 -13.66
C LEU A 307 -12.13 -1.15 -13.57
N ALA A 308 -12.77 -0.58 -12.53
CA ALA A 308 -14.22 -0.69 -12.35
C ALA A 308 -15.00 0.00 -13.48
N LEU A 309 -14.59 1.20 -13.91
CA LEU A 309 -15.19 1.92 -15.04
C LEU A 309 -15.02 1.16 -16.36
N TYR A 310 -13.84 0.58 -16.59
CA TYR A 310 -13.59 -0.26 -17.77
C TYR A 310 -14.57 -1.44 -17.81
N LEU A 311 -14.67 -2.19 -16.71
CA LEU A 311 -15.59 -3.33 -16.62
C LEU A 311 -17.06 -2.93 -16.71
N ALA A 312 -17.45 -1.83 -16.09
CA ALA A 312 -18.81 -1.29 -16.19
C ALA A 312 -19.19 -0.93 -17.63
N LYS A 313 -18.25 -0.36 -18.38
CA LYS A 313 -18.44 -0.05 -19.81
C LYS A 313 -18.59 -1.32 -20.64
N GLU A 314 -17.71 -2.30 -20.45
CA GLU A 314 -17.71 -3.56 -21.19
C GLU A 314 -18.97 -4.41 -20.88
N LYS A 315 -19.41 -4.44 -19.61
CA LYS A 315 -20.68 -5.10 -19.21
C LYS A 315 -21.94 -4.34 -19.64
N GLY A 316 -21.82 -3.08 -20.02
CA GLY A 316 -22.98 -2.23 -20.34
C GLY A 316 -23.84 -1.90 -19.12
N THR A 317 -23.29 -1.90 -17.90
CA THR A 317 -24.03 -1.63 -16.66
C THR A 317 -24.23 -0.11 -16.42
N ILE A 318 -23.46 0.73 -17.08
CA ILE A 318 -23.59 2.18 -17.04
C ILE A 318 -23.88 2.76 -18.43
N LYS A 319 -24.62 3.87 -18.48
CA LYS A 319 -24.91 4.56 -19.74
C LYS A 319 -23.65 5.24 -20.30
N SER A 320 -23.53 5.29 -21.63
CA SER A 320 -22.39 5.95 -22.28
C SER A 320 -22.21 7.41 -21.85
N SER A 321 -23.31 8.14 -21.62
CA SER A 321 -23.26 9.52 -21.13
C SER A 321 -22.68 9.64 -19.73
N ASP A 322 -23.01 8.71 -18.84
CA ASP A 322 -22.51 8.68 -17.46
C ASP A 322 -21.05 8.28 -17.43
N PHE A 323 -20.68 7.29 -18.25
CA PHE A 323 -19.28 6.91 -18.46
C PHE A 323 -18.43 8.11 -18.89
N GLN A 324 -18.87 8.87 -19.92
CA GLN A 324 -18.15 10.06 -20.38
C GLN A 324 -17.98 11.11 -19.28
N ARG A 325 -19.04 11.38 -18.52
CA ARG A 325 -18.97 12.31 -17.38
C ARG A 325 -17.99 11.86 -16.34
N MET A 326 -17.93 10.54 -16.03
CA MET A 326 -16.99 9.97 -15.07
C MET A 326 -15.55 10.07 -15.55
N LEU A 327 -15.27 9.88 -16.86
CA LEU A 327 -13.93 10.09 -17.41
C LEU A 327 -13.45 11.53 -17.23
N ILE A 328 -14.31 12.50 -17.56
CA ILE A 328 -14.01 13.92 -17.41
C ILE A 328 -13.76 14.27 -15.94
N GLU A 329 -14.62 13.78 -15.06
CA GLU A 329 -14.52 14.04 -13.63
C GLU A 329 -13.25 13.45 -13.02
N LEU A 330 -12.92 12.19 -13.33
CA LEU A 330 -11.71 11.54 -12.85
C LEU A 330 -10.45 12.27 -13.34
N ASN A 331 -10.45 12.76 -14.57
CA ASN A 331 -9.36 13.57 -15.12
C ASN A 331 -9.20 14.92 -14.41
N ALA A 332 -10.27 15.45 -13.81
CA ALA A 332 -10.24 16.72 -13.10
C ALA A 332 -9.76 16.61 -11.64
N ILE A 333 -9.70 15.40 -11.07
CA ILE A 333 -9.34 15.15 -9.67
C ILE A 333 -7.96 15.75 -9.30
N PRO A 334 -6.88 15.61 -10.09
CA PRO A 334 -5.59 16.21 -9.74
C PRO A 334 -5.68 17.72 -9.46
N GLY A 335 -6.29 18.47 -10.35
CA GLY A 335 -6.46 19.93 -10.19
C GLY A 335 -7.37 20.32 -9.03
N LYS A 336 -8.33 19.48 -8.63
CA LYS A 336 -9.15 19.68 -7.43
C LYS A 336 -8.30 19.52 -6.17
N ILE A 337 -7.45 18.49 -6.12
CA ILE A 337 -6.55 18.28 -4.99
C ILE A 337 -5.55 19.43 -4.86
N GLU A 338 -4.98 19.94 -5.97
CA GLU A 338 -4.08 21.11 -5.94
C GLU A 338 -4.72 22.29 -5.20
N ARG A 339 -5.97 22.63 -5.52
CA ARG A 339 -6.70 23.71 -4.82
C ARG A 339 -6.99 23.40 -3.36
N MET A 340 -7.26 22.13 -3.02
CA MET A 340 -7.50 21.71 -1.64
C MET A 340 -6.24 21.81 -0.76
N LEU A 341 -5.06 21.57 -1.32
CA LEU A 341 -3.81 21.72 -0.62
C LEU A 341 -3.51 23.18 -0.17
N GLU A 342 -4.17 24.17 -0.79
CA GLU A 342 -4.10 25.57 -0.34
C GLU A 342 -4.71 25.76 1.07
N SER A 343 -5.55 24.83 1.54
CA SER A 343 -6.13 24.85 2.89
C SER A 343 -5.20 24.34 4.01
N ASP A 344 -3.97 23.94 3.69
CA ASP A 344 -3.01 23.33 4.62
C ASP A 344 -2.82 24.14 5.92
N LYS A 345 -2.70 25.48 5.81
CA LYS A 345 -2.57 26.36 6.96
C LYS A 345 -3.78 26.27 7.90
N THR A 346 -4.99 26.25 7.34
CA THR A 346 -6.24 26.13 8.14
C THR A 346 -6.30 24.77 8.86
N ILE A 347 -5.89 23.71 8.18
CA ILE A 347 -5.84 22.36 8.76
C ILE A 347 -4.83 22.31 9.89
N ARG A 348 -3.67 22.96 9.76
CA ARG A 348 -2.68 23.09 10.83
C ARG A 348 -3.22 23.84 12.05
N GLU A 349 -3.99 24.90 11.85
CA GLU A 349 -4.64 25.65 12.95
C GLU A 349 -5.64 24.76 13.71
N ILE A 350 -6.38 23.90 13.00
CA ILE A 350 -7.26 22.89 13.60
C ILE A 350 -6.43 21.85 14.38
N ALA A 351 -5.37 21.34 13.78
CA ALA A 351 -4.48 20.37 14.41
C ALA A 351 -3.90 20.87 15.74
N GLU A 352 -3.55 22.16 15.83
CA GLU A 352 -3.06 22.79 17.07
C GLU A 352 -4.07 22.69 18.22
N ARG A 353 -5.38 22.71 17.92
CA ARG A 353 -6.46 22.60 18.90
C ARG A 353 -6.67 21.19 19.44
N PHE A 354 -6.20 20.19 18.71
CA PHE A 354 -6.48 18.78 19.00
C PHE A 354 -5.22 17.93 19.23
N LYS A 355 -4.02 18.52 19.14
CA LYS A 355 -2.76 17.77 19.28
C LYS A 355 -2.61 17.02 20.61
N ASP A 356 -3.24 17.50 21.68
CA ASP A 356 -3.15 16.91 23.01
C ASP A 356 -4.29 15.92 23.31
N SER A 357 -5.21 15.69 22.36
CA SER A 357 -6.28 14.69 22.49
C SER A 357 -5.70 13.28 22.59
N GLN A 358 -6.33 12.42 23.39
CA GLN A 358 -5.89 11.04 23.60
C GLN A 358 -6.58 10.06 22.64
N ASN A 359 -7.78 10.40 22.20
CA ASN A 359 -8.62 9.55 21.36
C ASN A 359 -9.27 10.39 20.26
N PHE A 360 -9.59 9.73 19.13
CA PHE A 360 -10.36 10.29 18.03
C PHE A 360 -11.35 9.26 17.47
N LEU A 361 -12.53 9.73 17.08
CA LEU A 361 -13.45 8.95 16.25
C LEU A 361 -13.50 9.54 14.85
N TYR A 362 -13.52 8.67 13.86
CA TYR A 362 -13.71 9.03 12.45
C TYR A 362 -14.99 8.38 11.93
N LEU A 363 -15.88 9.17 11.40
CA LEU A 363 -17.19 8.71 10.91
C LEU A 363 -17.31 8.96 9.41
N GLY A 364 -17.65 7.91 8.66
CA GLY A 364 -17.93 7.99 7.23
C GLY A 364 -19.12 7.13 6.83
N ARG A 365 -19.67 7.36 5.65
CA ARG A 365 -20.73 6.52 5.07
C ARG A 365 -20.41 6.16 3.64
N SER A 366 -20.89 4.96 3.21
CA SER A 366 -20.72 4.49 1.84
C SER A 366 -19.23 4.57 1.44
N TYR A 367 -18.89 5.13 0.28
CA TYR A 367 -17.51 5.31 -0.21
C TYR A 367 -16.56 5.97 0.80
N ASN A 368 -17.07 6.75 1.74
CA ASN A 368 -16.27 7.47 2.73
C ASN A 368 -16.12 6.74 4.07
N PHE A 369 -16.74 5.56 4.28
CA PHE A 369 -16.44 4.74 5.44
C PHE A 369 -15.00 4.20 5.39
N PRO A 370 -14.51 3.62 4.28
CA PRO A 370 -13.10 3.24 4.18
C PRO A 370 -12.13 4.41 4.36
N VAL A 371 -12.53 5.62 3.96
CA VAL A 371 -11.72 6.84 4.19
C VAL A 371 -11.65 7.19 5.67
N ALA A 372 -12.73 6.98 6.43
CA ALA A 372 -12.70 7.14 7.89
C ALA A 372 -11.73 6.16 8.55
N LEU A 373 -11.69 4.91 8.09
CA LEU A 373 -10.70 3.91 8.53
C LEU A 373 -9.27 4.36 8.22
N GLU A 374 -9.04 4.86 6.99
CA GLU A 374 -7.72 5.33 6.56
C GLU A 374 -7.26 6.56 7.34
N GLY A 375 -8.14 7.54 7.59
CA GLY A 375 -7.83 8.71 8.41
C GLY A 375 -7.47 8.33 9.85
N ALA A 376 -8.22 7.41 10.45
CA ALA A 376 -7.92 6.88 11.77
C ALA A 376 -6.58 6.10 11.79
N LEU A 377 -6.29 5.33 10.75
CA LEU A 377 -5.01 4.62 10.61
C LEU A 377 -3.85 5.63 10.54
N LYS A 378 -3.93 6.65 9.69
CA LYS A 378 -2.88 7.67 9.58
C LYS A 378 -2.61 8.36 10.91
N LEU A 379 -3.65 8.77 11.64
CA LEU A 379 -3.47 9.43 12.92
C LEU A 379 -2.76 8.54 13.94
N LYS A 380 -3.19 7.28 14.09
CA LYS A 380 -2.58 6.37 15.08
C LYS A 380 -1.15 5.97 14.73
N GLU A 381 -0.82 5.79 13.44
CA GLU A 381 0.52 5.40 12.99
C GLU A 381 1.58 6.46 13.35
N ILE A 382 1.29 7.73 13.11
CA ILE A 382 2.31 8.79 13.18
C ILE A 382 2.25 9.65 14.44
N SER A 383 1.08 9.75 15.10
CA SER A 383 0.90 10.57 16.30
C SER A 383 0.80 9.77 17.60
N TYR A 384 0.59 8.46 17.49
CA TYR A 384 0.34 7.52 18.61
C TYR A 384 -0.93 7.84 19.41
N ILE A 385 -1.84 8.63 18.84
CA ILE A 385 -3.18 8.85 19.40
C ILE A 385 -4.04 7.64 19.01
N HIS A 386 -4.81 7.13 19.96
CA HIS A 386 -5.79 6.09 19.66
C HIS A 386 -6.90 6.67 18.77
N ALA A 387 -7.12 6.09 17.62
CA ALA A 387 -8.11 6.55 16.64
C ALA A 387 -8.83 5.38 16.00
N GLU A 388 -10.14 5.49 15.85
CA GLU A 388 -10.99 4.46 15.24
C GLU A 388 -11.93 5.05 14.20
N GLY A 389 -12.12 4.30 13.10
CA GLY A 389 -13.06 4.63 12.04
C GLY A 389 -14.31 3.75 12.12
N TYR A 390 -15.48 4.35 11.94
CA TYR A 390 -16.75 3.63 11.94
C TYR A 390 -17.67 4.04 10.79
N PRO A 391 -18.51 3.13 10.28
CA PRO A 391 -19.69 3.55 9.53
C PRO A 391 -20.53 4.44 10.44
N ALA A 392 -20.87 5.66 9.97
CA ALA A 392 -21.48 6.66 10.84
C ALA A 392 -22.80 6.18 11.51
N ALA A 393 -23.55 5.30 10.85
CA ALA A 393 -24.76 4.71 11.44
C ALA A 393 -24.43 3.74 12.59
N GLU A 394 -23.33 2.98 12.49
CA GLU A 394 -22.91 1.98 13.47
C GLU A 394 -22.42 2.61 14.79
N MET A 395 -22.13 3.92 14.77
CA MET A 395 -21.83 4.66 15.99
C MET A 395 -22.86 4.42 17.10
N LYS A 396 -24.15 4.26 16.74
CA LYS A 396 -25.26 4.03 17.67
C LYS A 396 -25.19 2.70 18.41
N HIS A 397 -24.46 1.74 17.86
CA HIS A 397 -24.40 0.36 18.37
C HIS A 397 -23.19 0.12 19.30
N GLY A 398 -22.74 1.17 20.00
CA GLY A 398 -21.66 1.08 20.99
C GLY A 398 -20.78 2.32 21.04
N PRO A 399 -20.09 2.72 19.96
CA PRO A 399 -19.11 3.81 19.96
C PRO A 399 -19.65 5.15 20.45
N ILE A 400 -20.95 5.40 20.33
CA ILE A 400 -21.63 6.62 20.79
C ILE A 400 -21.47 6.83 22.32
N ALA A 401 -21.22 5.76 23.08
CA ALA A 401 -20.99 5.83 24.52
C ALA A 401 -19.65 6.52 24.87
N LEU A 402 -18.73 6.60 23.91
CA LEU A 402 -17.41 7.24 24.07
C LEU A 402 -17.45 8.75 23.82
N ILE A 403 -18.56 9.28 23.29
CA ILE A 403 -18.66 10.68 22.89
C ILE A 403 -18.94 11.56 24.09
N ASP A 404 -18.02 12.47 24.36
CA ASP A 404 -18.11 13.53 25.36
C ASP A 404 -17.41 14.81 24.86
N SER A 405 -17.28 15.81 25.73
CA SER A 405 -16.63 17.09 25.40
C SER A 405 -15.10 16.99 25.15
N ASN A 406 -14.47 15.85 25.44
CA ASN A 406 -13.06 15.59 25.24
C ASN A 406 -12.79 14.72 24.01
N MET A 407 -13.86 14.19 23.37
CA MET A 407 -13.75 13.31 22.22
C MET A 407 -13.87 14.11 20.90
N PRO A 408 -12.79 14.32 20.17
CA PRO A 408 -12.87 14.80 18.80
C PRO A 408 -13.50 13.76 17.88
N VAL A 409 -14.46 14.21 17.08
CA VAL A 409 -15.15 13.38 16.09
C VAL A 409 -14.95 14.00 14.70
N VAL A 410 -14.17 13.34 13.87
CA VAL A 410 -14.00 13.72 12.47
C VAL A 410 -15.14 13.11 11.66
N VAL A 411 -15.97 13.93 11.02
CA VAL A 411 -17.09 13.48 10.21
C VAL A 411 -16.83 13.79 8.75
N ILE A 412 -16.77 12.75 7.91
CA ILE A 412 -16.61 12.88 6.47
C ILE A 412 -17.99 13.01 5.85
N ALA A 413 -18.33 14.21 5.43
CA ALA A 413 -19.69 14.59 5.08
C ALA A 413 -19.78 15.38 3.75
N PRO A 414 -19.21 14.87 2.64
CA PRO A 414 -19.47 15.50 1.34
C PRO A 414 -20.97 15.41 0.99
N MET A 415 -21.45 16.33 0.15
CA MET A 415 -22.83 16.37 -0.31
C MET A 415 -23.08 15.26 -1.36
N ILE A 416 -23.23 14.04 -0.87
CA ILE A 416 -23.50 12.83 -1.67
C ILE A 416 -24.95 12.35 -1.47
N SER A 417 -25.33 11.28 -2.16
CA SER A 417 -26.68 10.69 -2.15
C SER A 417 -27.27 10.40 -0.76
N HIS A 418 -26.43 10.25 0.27
CA HIS A 418 -26.83 9.94 1.66
C HIS A 418 -26.58 11.10 2.65
N TYR A 419 -26.43 12.31 2.17
CA TYR A 419 -26.06 13.50 2.97
C TYR A 419 -26.98 13.72 4.18
N GLU A 420 -28.31 13.67 4.01
CA GLU A 420 -29.27 13.86 5.12
C GLU A 420 -29.06 12.88 6.30
N LYS A 421 -28.60 11.64 5.99
CA LYS A 421 -28.29 10.65 7.02
C LYS A 421 -27.02 11.00 7.78
N ILE A 422 -26.05 11.63 7.11
CA ILE A 422 -24.84 12.12 7.75
C ILE A 422 -25.17 13.30 8.67
N VAL A 423 -26.00 14.22 8.22
CA VAL A 423 -26.51 15.34 9.04
C VAL A 423 -27.13 14.83 10.35
N SER A 424 -27.98 13.82 10.28
CA SER A 424 -28.56 13.20 11.48
C SER A 424 -27.52 12.65 12.43
N ASN A 425 -26.46 11.99 11.91
CA ASN A 425 -25.36 11.49 12.73
C ASN A 425 -24.55 12.64 13.38
N VAL A 426 -24.33 13.75 12.65
CA VAL A 426 -23.67 14.94 13.21
C VAL A 426 -24.47 15.53 14.37
N GLN A 427 -25.81 15.62 14.25
CA GLN A 427 -26.68 16.09 15.32
C GLN A 427 -26.61 15.18 16.55
N GLU A 428 -26.54 13.87 16.39
CA GLU A 428 -26.39 12.90 17.47
C GLU A 428 -25.07 13.05 18.24
N VAL A 429 -23.97 13.31 17.53
CA VAL A 429 -22.66 13.64 18.12
C VAL A 429 -22.76 14.94 18.91
N LYS A 430 -23.36 15.98 18.30
CA LYS A 430 -23.51 17.30 18.93
C LYS A 430 -24.35 17.24 20.21
N ALA A 431 -25.43 16.46 20.22
CA ALA A 431 -26.31 16.26 21.37
C ALA A 431 -25.58 15.66 22.60
N ARG A 432 -24.37 15.08 22.40
CA ARG A 432 -23.51 14.50 23.45
C ARG A 432 -22.28 15.36 23.73
N ASN A 433 -22.30 16.61 23.28
CA ASN A 433 -21.19 17.55 23.41
C ASN A 433 -19.89 17.11 22.69
N GLY A 434 -19.95 16.19 21.73
CA GLY A 434 -18.80 15.79 20.92
C GLY A 434 -18.23 16.97 20.12
N ARG A 435 -16.91 17.03 20.02
CA ARG A 435 -16.19 18.10 19.30
C ARG A 435 -16.03 17.71 17.84
N ILE A 436 -16.80 18.34 16.96
CA ILE A 436 -16.95 17.94 15.56
C ILE A 436 -15.96 18.69 14.66
N ILE A 437 -15.15 17.94 13.93
CA ILE A 437 -14.35 18.40 12.79
C ILE A 437 -15.02 17.83 11.54
N ALA A 438 -15.66 18.66 10.75
CA ALA A 438 -16.41 18.23 9.56
C ALA A 438 -15.62 18.45 8.26
N ILE A 439 -15.56 17.40 7.43
CA ILE A 439 -15.07 17.47 6.05
C ILE A 439 -16.28 17.64 5.16
N VAL A 440 -16.48 18.81 4.56
CA VAL A 440 -17.70 19.17 3.81
C VAL A 440 -17.38 19.89 2.51
N ASN A 441 -18.34 19.89 1.58
CA ASN A 441 -18.24 20.74 0.39
C ASN A 441 -18.43 22.23 0.75
N LYS A 442 -17.89 23.10 -0.07
CA LYS A 442 -17.97 24.56 0.13
C LYS A 442 -19.41 25.07 0.25
N ALA A 443 -20.32 24.47 -0.49
CA ALA A 443 -21.74 24.85 -0.51
C ALA A 443 -22.55 24.38 0.72
N ASP A 444 -21.97 23.52 1.57
CA ASP A 444 -22.64 23.02 2.77
C ASP A 444 -22.98 24.15 3.74
N LYS A 445 -24.21 24.12 4.27
CA LYS A 445 -24.70 25.10 5.25
C LYS A 445 -25.11 24.45 6.58
N GLU A 446 -25.58 23.23 6.53
CA GLU A 446 -26.26 22.57 7.64
C GLU A 446 -25.27 21.98 8.64
N ILE A 447 -24.29 21.17 8.15
CA ILE A 447 -23.24 20.61 8.99
C ILE A 447 -22.29 21.70 9.46
N ARG A 448 -21.99 22.67 8.58
CA ARG A 448 -21.18 23.86 8.91
C ARG A 448 -21.75 24.64 10.11
N ALA A 449 -23.07 24.75 10.22
CA ALA A 449 -23.71 25.42 11.35
C ALA A 449 -23.60 24.64 12.68
N THR A 450 -23.31 23.35 12.62
CA THR A 450 -23.29 22.44 13.78
C THR A 450 -21.87 22.09 14.22
N ALA A 451 -20.93 21.99 13.27
CA ALA A 451 -19.54 21.61 13.51
C ALA A 451 -18.76 22.71 14.25
N GLU A 452 -17.81 22.32 15.07
CA GLU A 452 -16.86 23.24 15.73
C GLU A 452 -15.79 23.73 14.74
N TYR A 453 -15.32 22.83 13.87
CA TYR A 453 -14.36 23.13 12.82
C TYR A 453 -14.82 22.51 11.51
N VAL A 454 -14.48 23.19 10.42
CA VAL A 454 -14.85 22.77 9.06
C VAL A 454 -13.61 22.79 8.17
N ILE A 455 -13.41 21.71 7.41
CA ILE A 455 -12.42 21.62 6.35
C ILE A 455 -13.19 21.42 5.04
N GLU A 456 -12.92 22.28 4.07
CA GLU A 456 -13.63 22.27 2.79
C GLU A 456 -12.97 21.32 1.79
N VAL A 457 -13.79 20.59 1.05
CA VAL A 457 -13.41 19.77 -0.10
C VAL A 457 -14.14 20.23 -1.35
N GLU A 458 -13.49 20.02 -2.50
CA GLU A 458 -14.09 20.31 -3.81
C GLU A 458 -15.26 19.35 -4.11
N ASP A 459 -16.21 19.82 -4.92
CA ASP A 459 -17.31 18.98 -5.39
C ASP A 459 -16.81 17.94 -6.38
N THR A 460 -17.34 16.73 -6.29
CA THR A 460 -17.08 15.64 -7.24
C THR A 460 -18.22 14.64 -7.25
N MET A 461 -18.18 13.66 -8.15
CA MET A 461 -19.14 12.55 -8.15
C MET A 461 -18.93 11.64 -6.94
N ASP A 462 -20.00 11.06 -6.40
CA ASP A 462 -19.99 10.25 -5.19
C ASP A 462 -18.85 9.22 -5.18
N VAL A 463 -18.65 8.51 -6.27
CA VAL A 463 -17.65 7.45 -6.44
C VAL A 463 -16.19 7.94 -6.35
N PHE A 464 -15.95 9.24 -6.56
CA PHE A 464 -14.60 9.82 -6.49
C PHE A 464 -14.37 10.64 -5.23
N THR A 465 -15.36 10.78 -4.36
CA THR A 465 -15.21 11.50 -3.09
C THR A 465 -14.04 10.97 -2.24
N PRO A 466 -13.72 9.65 -2.20
CA PRO A 466 -12.56 9.15 -1.45
C PRO A 466 -11.22 9.77 -1.86
N LEU A 467 -11.04 10.10 -3.14
CA LEU A 467 -9.82 10.74 -3.64
C LEU A 467 -9.62 12.15 -3.10
N LEU A 468 -10.71 12.85 -2.78
CA LEU A 468 -10.67 14.21 -2.25
C LEU A 468 -10.69 14.22 -0.72
N THR A 469 -11.59 13.46 -0.10
CA THR A 469 -11.81 13.50 1.36
C THR A 469 -10.65 12.91 2.16
N THR A 470 -9.79 12.12 1.56
CA THR A 470 -8.57 11.57 2.19
C THR A 470 -7.50 12.66 2.43
N ILE A 471 -7.38 13.63 1.52
CA ILE A 471 -6.31 14.65 1.57
C ILE A 471 -6.31 15.45 2.89
N PRO A 472 -7.44 16.05 3.33
CA PRO A 472 -7.46 16.77 4.60
C PRO A 472 -7.22 15.89 5.82
N LEU A 473 -7.56 14.60 5.77
CA LEU A 473 -7.31 13.67 6.87
C LEU A 473 -5.82 13.36 7.01
N GLN A 474 -5.11 13.22 5.90
CA GLN A 474 -3.66 13.03 5.88
C GLN A 474 -2.94 14.28 6.42
N LEU A 475 -3.32 15.49 5.97
CA LEU A 475 -2.77 16.74 6.48
C LEU A 475 -3.06 16.94 7.97
N LEU A 476 -4.28 16.67 8.43
CA LEU A 476 -4.65 16.78 9.85
C LEU A 476 -3.79 15.85 10.71
N SER A 477 -3.64 14.60 10.30
CA SER A 477 -2.80 13.62 11.00
C SER A 477 -1.34 14.02 11.01
N TYR A 478 -0.80 14.49 9.87
CA TYR A 478 0.57 14.99 9.75
C TYR A 478 0.82 16.16 10.71
N HIS A 479 -0.01 17.19 10.69
CA HIS A 479 0.18 18.36 11.54
C HIS A 479 0.04 18.02 13.03
N ILE A 480 -0.92 17.20 13.42
CA ILE A 480 -1.05 16.72 14.81
C ILE A 480 0.25 16.03 15.24
N ALA A 481 0.79 15.13 14.41
CA ALA A 481 1.99 14.38 14.74
C ALA A 481 3.23 15.28 14.86
N VAL A 482 3.43 16.20 13.92
CA VAL A 482 4.54 17.18 13.95
C VAL A 482 4.45 18.08 15.19
N LEU A 483 3.26 18.60 15.51
CA LEU A 483 3.03 19.44 16.70
C LEU A 483 3.24 18.69 18.02
N ARG A 484 3.14 17.35 18.00
CA ARG A 484 3.48 16.46 19.13
C ARG A 484 4.96 16.09 19.17
N GLY A 485 5.78 16.53 18.20
CA GLY A 485 7.20 16.18 18.11
C GLY A 485 7.45 14.72 17.68
N CYS A 486 6.50 14.08 17.01
CA CYS A 486 6.65 12.72 16.51
C CYS A 486 7.45 12.67 15.20
N ASN A 487 8.20 11.60 14.98
CA ASN A 487 8.85 11.33 13.70
C ASN A 487 7.79 10.78 12.71
N VAL A 488 7.36 11.60 11.77
CA VAL A 488 6.29 11.25 10.82
C VAL A 488 6.79 10.39 9.66
N ASP A 489 8.08 10.47 9.31
CA ASP A 489 8.67 9.67 8.23
C ASP A 489 9.01 8.25 8.69
N GLN A 490 9.45 8.10 9.95
CA GLN A 490 9.85 6.83 10.55
C GLN A 490 9.22 6.70 11.95
N PRO A 491 7.91 6.42 12.04
CA PRO A 491 7.26 6.19 13.33
C PRO A 491 7.83 4.95 14.01
N ARG A 492 7.85 4.99 15.35
CA ARG A 492 8.35 3.85 16.15
C ARG A 492 7.55 2.58 15.88
N ASN A 493 8.23 1.42 15.93
CA ASN A 493 7.63 0.09 15.81
C ASN A 493 6.99 -0.21 14.45
N LEU A 494 7.19 0.61 13.44
CA LEU A 494 6.67 0.40 12.09
C LEU A 494 7.81 0.28 11.09
N ALA A 495 7.56 -0.48 10.04
CA ALA A 495 8.43 -0.60 8.87
C ALA A 495 7.64 -0.26 7.61
N LYS A 496 8.32 0.28 6.57
CA LYS A 496 7.68 0.64 5.30
C LYS A 496 7.03 -0.56 4.61
N SER A 497 7.63 -1.72 4.72
CA SER A 497 7.12 -2.98 4.17
C SER A 497 7.28 -4.10 5.19
N VAL A 498 6.21 -4.85 5.43
CA VAL A 498 6.22 -6.03 6.29
C VAL A 498 6.54 -7.23 5.41
N THR A 499 7.79 -7.66 5.47
CA THR A 499 8.38 -8.69 4.60
C THR A 499 8.63 -10.02 5.31
N VAL A 500 8.32 -10.07 6.60
CA VAL A 500 8.42 -11.24 7.47
C VAL A 500 7.11 -11.43 8.24
N GLU A 501 6.88 -12.65 8.70
CA GLU A 501 5.73 -13.02 9.55
C GLU A 501 6.07 -12.80 11.03
#